data_248ff688d3741a8fc54f0f8e302bc74f
#
_entry.id   248ff688d3741a8fc54f0f8e302bc74f
#
_cell.length_a   1.000
_cell.length_b   1.000
_cell.length_c   1.000
_cell.angle_alpha   90.00
_cell.angle_beta   90.00
_cell.angle_gamma   90.00
#
_symmetry.space_group_name_H-M   'P 1'
#
loop_
_entity.id
_entity.type
_entity.pdbx_description
1 polymer ?
#
loop_
_entity_poly.entity_id
_entity_poly.type
_entity_poly.pdbx_seq_one_letter_code
_entity_poly.pdbx_strand_id
1 'polypeptide(L)'
;MTRYVPPQEALSLVRSGMRVFVQTAAAAPQRLIAAMVERASELRGVEIVHMHTEGSAAYVDPQHRDSFHASVMFVGHNMRDAVNDGRADYIPVFLSEVPRLFRKGILPLDVALLHVSPPDRHGFCSLGISVDVGRAASDCARILIAQVNPNMPRTHGDGLIHVSRLTAMVECNDPLLEALPKPLSALERSIGRHVAGLVEDGATLQMGIGAIPDAVLAALGSHRRLGIHTEMFSDGVIDLVERGIITGECKKVHPGAIVAGFAVGSRRLYDFMDDNPMIKMLDIAYVNDTDVIRRNPQVTAINSALE
;
A
#
# COMPACT_ATOMS: atom_id res chain seq x y z
N MET A 1 8.56 20.49 -18.92
CA MET A 1 7.60 19.38 -19.07
C MET A 1 8.29 18.11 -18.64
N THR A 2 7.72 17.36 -17.70
CA THR A 2 8.24 16.05 -17.28
C THR A 2 8.17 15.11 -18.49
N ARG A 3 9.28 14.45 -18.79
CA ARG A 3 9.42 13.64 -19.99
C ARG A 3 9.31 12.15 -19.65
N TYR A 4 8.65 11.39 -20.51
CA TYR A 4 8.77 9.93 -20.49
C TYR A 4 10.15 9.54 -21.02
N VAL A 5 10.82 8.67 -20.25
CA VAL A 5 12.17 8.18 -20.54
C VAL A 5 12.24 6.65 -20.35
N PRO A 6 13.21 5.96 -20.95
CA PRO A 6 13.45 4.54 -20.65
C PRO A 6 13.79 4.33 -19.17
N PRO A 7 13.50 3.14 -18.60
CA PRO A 7 13.82 2.83 -17.21
C PRO A 7 15.29 3.06 -16.85
N GLN A 8 16.22 2.68 -17.71
CA GLN A 8 17.66 2.85 -17.51
C GLN A 8 18.06 4.33 -17.40
N GLU A 9 17.46 5.20 -18.23
CA GLU A 9 17.68 6.65 -18.16
C GLU A 9 17.13 7.22 -16.84
N ALA A 10 15.90 6.83 -16.45
CA ALA A 10 15.31 7.26 -15.19
C ALA A 10 16.16 6.84 -13.98
N LEU A 11 16.60 5.58 -13.97
CA LEU A 11 17.39 5.04 -12.86
C LEU A 11 18.87 5.53 -12.87
N SER A 12 19.35 6.21 -13.93
CA SER A 12 20.66 6.88 -13.91
C SER A 12 20.75 7.98 -12.84
N LEU A 13 19.59 8.45 -12.36
CA LEU A 13 19.49 9.42 -11.25
C LEU A 13 19.86 8.81 -9.89
N VAL A 14 19.76 7.48 -9.72
CA VAL A 14 20.18 6.78 -8.50
C VAL A 14 21.70 6.66 -8.49
N ARG A 15 22.33 7.07 -7.39
CA ARG A 15 23.77 7.06 -7.18
C ARG A 15 24.15 6.28 -5.93
N SER A 16 25.39 5.84 -5.85
CA SER A 16 25.96 5.19 -4.67
C SER A 16 25.75 6.04 -3.40
N GLY A 17 25.41 5.37 -2.30
CA GLY A 17 25.16 5.99 -1.00
C GLY A 17 23.79 6.67 -0.85
N MET A 18 22.94 6.68 -1.88
CA MET A 18 21.59 7.24 -1.79
C MET A 18 20.63 6.31 -1.05
N ARG A 19 19.64 6.92 -0.38
CA ARG A 19 18.49 6.22 0.20
C ARG A 19 17.31 6.30 -0.74
N VAL A 20 16.82 5.14 -1.16
CA VAL A 20 15.76 4.95 -2.14
C VAL A 20 14.53 4.35 -1.49
N PHE A 21 13.44 5.08 -1.46
CA PHE A 21 12.13 4.55 -1.06
C PHE A 21 11.49 3.78 -2.21
N VAL A 22 10.89 2.63 -1.90
CA VAL A 22 10.09 1.82 -2.83
C VAL A 22 8.64 1.80 -2.35
N GLN A 23 7.71 2.14 -3.24
CA GLN A 23 6.27 2.14 -2.92
C GLN A 23 5.80 0.77 -2.47
N THR A 24 4.81 0.77 -1.58
CA THR A 24 4.41 -0.34 -0.73
C THR A 24 3.54 -1.38 -1.45
N ALA A 25 3.52 -2.59 -0.91
CA ALA A 25 2.61 -3.70 -1.22
C ALA A 25 2.59 -4.04 -2.73
N ALA A 26 1.40 -4.27 -3.28
CA ALA A 26 1.21 -4.60 -4.69
C ALA A 26 1.47 -3.42 -5.65
N ALA A 27 1.65 -2.19 -5.10
CA ALA A 27 2.07 -1.03 -5.87
C ALA A 27 3.59 -0.93 -6.05
N ALA A 28 4.39 -1.88 -5.56
CA ALA A 28 5.84 -1.88 -5.77
C ALA A 28 6.18 -1.80 -7.27
N PRO A 29 6.99 -0.79 -7.70
CA PRO A 29 7.25 -0.52 -9.12
C PRO A 29 8.28 -1.50 -9.68
N GLN A 30 7.86 -2.71 -10.01
CA GLN A 30 8.73 -3.84 -10.37
C GLN A 30 9.67 -3.53 -11.54
N ARG A 31 9.21 -2.74 -12.53
CA ARG A 31 10.04 -2.35 -13.68
C ARG A 31 11.17 -1.42 -13.27
N LEU A 32 10.91 -0.48 -12.35
CA LEU A 32 11.95 0.42 -11.82
C LEU A 32 12.91 -0.34 -10.91
N ILE A 33 12.40 -1.28 -10.08
CA ILE A 33 13.24 -2.14 -9.24
C ILE A 33 14.20 -2.96 -10.11
N ALA A 34 13.69 -3.61 -11.16
CA ALA A 34 14.51 -4.40 -12.08
C ALA A 34 15.62 -3.55 -12.73
N ALA A 35 15.26 -2.38 -13.27
CA ALA A 35 16.24 -1.48 -13.89
C ALA A 35 17.26 -0.92 -12.89
N MET A 36 16.91 -0.75 -11.61
CA MET A 36 17.86 -0.38 -10.57
C MET A 36 18.84 -1.52 -10.29
N VAL A 37 18.36 -2.75 -10.20
CA VAL A 37 19.18 -3.94 -9.95
C VAL A 37 20.12 -4.24 -11.12
N GLU A 38 19.71 -4.01 -12.37
CA GLU A 38 20.60 -4.11 -13.55
C GLU A 38 21.87 -3.25 -13.41
N ARG A 39 21.80 -2.15 -12.63
CA ARG A 39 22.92 -1.26 -12.36
C ARG A 39 23.75 -1.64 -11.13
N ALA A 40 23.55 -2.82 -10.56
CA ALA A 40 24.25 -3.25 -9.34
C ALA A 40 25.78 -3.18 -9.46
N SER A 41 26.36 -3.45 -10.64
CA SER A 41 27.82 -3.36 -10.86
C SER A 41 28.37 -1.92 -10.73
N GLU A 42 27.53 -0.91 -10.98
CA GLU A 42 27.89 0.52 -10.94
C GLU A 42 27.63 1.17 -9.56
N LEU A 43 26.73 0.58 -8.77
CA LEU A 43 26.23 1.15 -7.52
C LEU A 43 26.91 0.51 -6.31
N ARG A 44 27.09 1.32 -5.24
CA ARG A 44 27.62 0.86 -3.94
C ARG A 44 26.86 1.52 -2.81
N GLY A 45 26.46 0.71 -1.81
CA GLY A 45 25.86 1.21 -0.58
C GLY A 45 24.56 1.99 -0.77
N VAL A 46 23.72 1.61 -1.74
CA VAL A 46 22.38 2.17 -1.89
C VAL A 46 21.48 1.53 -0.84
N GLU A 47 20.91 2.36 0.03
CA GLU A 47 19.94 1.90 1.03
C GLU A 47 18.53 1.92 0.46
N ILE A 48 17.85 0.76 0.47
CA ILE A 48 16.48 0.61 -0.01
C ILE A 48 15.54 0.56 1.20
N VAL A 49 14.57 1.47 1.24
CA VAL A 49 13.64 1.61 2.35
C VAL A 49 12.21 1.37 1.86
N HIS A 50 11.48 0.51 2.57
CA HIS A 50 10.04 0.30 2.32
C HIS A 50 9.35 -0.30 3.54
N MET A 51 8.00 -0.30 3.53
CA MET A 51 7.20 -1.06 4.49
C MET A 51 7.33 -2.55 4.16
N HIS A 52 6.48 -3.04 3.29
CA HIS A 52 6.62 -4.35 2.64
C HIS A 52 6.37 -4.16 1.15
N THR A 53 6.86 -5.09 0.36
CA THR A 53 6.65 -5.10 -1.10
C THR A 53 6.18 -6.48 -1.52
N GLU A 54 5.32 -6.52 -2.51
CA GLU A 54 5.01 -7.75 -3.23
C GLU A 54 5.92 -7.88 -4.46
N GLY A 55 6.06 -9.11 -4.94
CA GLY A 55 6.88 -9.41 -6.10
C GLY A 55 8.36 -9.61 -5.78
N SER A 56 9.21 -9.34 -6.77
CA SER A 56 10.65 -9.58 -6.66
C SER A 56 11.35 -8.55 -5.79
N ALA A 57 12.21 -9.02 -4.88
CA ALA A 57 13.12 -8.20 -4.10
C ALA A 57 14.58 -8.52 -4.47
N ALA A 58 14.90 -8.59 -5.76
CA ALA A 58 16.21 -9.00 -6.26
C ALA A 58 17.38 -8.16 -5.73
N TYR A 59 17.13 -6.96 -5.23
CA TYR A 59 18.13 -6.12 -4.56
C TYR A 59 18.71 -6.74 -3.28
N VAL A 60 18.04 -7.72 -2.64
CA VAL A 60 18.60 -8.43 -1.47
C VAL A 60 19.27 -9.75 -1.81
N ASP A 61 19.42 -10.08 -3.08
CA ASP A 61 20.17 -11.26 -3.49
C ASP A 61 21.63 -11.17 -3.02
N PRO A 62 22.24 -12.27 -2.54
CA PRO A 62 23.61 -12.25 -2.00
C PRO A 62 24.66 -11.65 -2.94
N GLN A 63 24.47 -11.77 -4.25
CA GLN A 63 25.36 -11.23 -5.27
C GLN A 63 25.35 -9.68 -5.31
N HIS A 64 24.34 -9.02 -4.76
CA HIS A 64 24.16 -7.58 -4.78
C HIS A 64 24.49 -6.89 -3.44
N ARG A 65 25.00 -7.64 -2.46
CA ARG A 65 25.25 -7.17 -1.08
C ARG A 65 26.13 -5.91 -0.97
N ASP A 66 27.05 -5.70 -1.91
CA ASP A 66 27.93 -4.51 -1.90
C ASP A 66 27.25 -3.29 -2.53
N SER A 67 26.21 -3.52 -3.32
CA SER A 67 25.46 -2.52 -4.07
C SER A 67 24.25 -2.01 -3.31
N PHE A 68 23.50 -2.92 -2.69
CA PHE A 68 22.23 -2.61 -2.03
C PHE A 68 22.18 -3.17 -0.61
N HIS A 69 21.53 -2.41 0.27
CA HIS A 69 21.14 -2.83 1.60
C HIS A 69 19.69 -2.44 1.85
N ALA A 70 18.85 -3.35 2.33
CA ALA A 70 17.45 -3.05 2.58
C ALA A 70 17.20 -2.80 4.07
N SER A 71 16.50 -1.70 4.38
CA SER A 71 15.99 -1.35 5.70
C SER A 71 14.47 -1.36 5.66
N VAL A 72 13.85 -2.42 6.19
CA VAL A 72 12.42 -2.65 6.06
C VAL A 72 11.68 -2.37 7.37
N MET A 73 10.50 -1.77 7.27
CA MET A 73 9.65 -1.45 8.43
C MET A 73 8.57 -2.50 8.68
N PHE A 74 8.47 -3.49 7.79
CA PHE A 74 7.68 -4.71 7.94
C PHE A 74 8.37 -5.84 7.16
N VAL A 75 8.49 -7.01 7.78
CA VAL A 75 9.18 -8.16 7.16
C VAL A 75 8.17 -8.99 6.36
N GLY A 76 7.99 -8.64 5.09
CA GLY A 76 7.22 -9.41 4.12
C GLY A 76 7.85 -10.78 3.82
N HIS A 77 7.09 -11.67 3.16
CA HIS A 77 7.58 -13.02 2.84
C HIS A 77 8.86 -13.02 1.98
N ASN A 78 8.98 -12.05 1.06
CA ASN A 78 10.13 -11.89 0.16
C ASN A 78 11.39 -11.31 0.84
N MET A 79 11.28 -10.87 2.10
CA MET A 79 12.38 -10.30 2.87
C MET A 79 12.86 -11.17 4.03
N ARG A 80 12.09 -12.22 4.41
CA ARG A 80 12.34 -13.02 5.61
C ARG A 80 13.74 -13.62 5.66
N ASP A 81 14.16 -14.23 4.56
CA ASP A 81 15.47 -14.87 4.49
C ASP A 81 16.60 -13.82 4.57
N ALA A 82 16.42 -12.69 3.89
CA ALA A 82 17.42 -11.63 3.93
C ALA A 82 17.57 -11.00 5.33
N VAL A 83 16.47 -10.82 6.06
CA VAL A 83 16.49 -10.31 7.45
C VAL A 83 17.09 -11.36 8.39
N ASN A 84 16.68 -12.63 8.28
CA ASN A 84 17.19 -13.71 9.12
C ASN A 84 18.69 -13.94 8.93
N ASP A 85 19.19 -13.77 7.70
CA ASP A 85 20.60 -13.92 7.34
C ASP A 85 21.43 -12.64 7.63
N GLY A 86 20.82 -11.57 8.12
CA GLY A 86 21.51 -10.31 8.37
C GLY A 86 21.90 -9.52 7.11
N ARG A 87 21.23 -9.79 5.98
CA ARG A 87 21.42 -9.07 4.70
C ARG A 87 20.47 -7.89 4.53
N ALA A 88 19.50 -7.77 5.42
CA ALA A 88 18.57 -6.65 5.49
C ALA A 88 18.26 -6.33 6.96
N ASP A 89 17.98 -5.09 7.27
CA ASP A 89 17.63 -4.62 8.60
C ASP A 89 16.11 -4.47 8.75
N TYR A 90 15.60 -4.78 9.94
CA TYR A 90 14.24 -4.48 10.35
C TYR A 90 14.24 -3.25 11.26
N ILE A 91 13.46 -2.24 10.90
CA ILE A 91 13.23 -1.03 11.70
C ILE A 91 11.90 -1.18 12.43
N PRO A 92 11.90 -1.48 13.76
CA PRO A 92 10.68 -1.59 14.53
C PRO A 92 10.03 -0.22 14.73
N VAL A 93 8.87 -0.02 14.16
CA VAL A 93 8.12 1.25 14.21
C VAL A 93 6.62 0.98 13.99
N PHE A 94 5.75 1.74 14.65
CA PHE A 94 4.33 1.71 14.31
C PHE A 94 4.09 2.31 12.93
N LEU A 95 3.24 1.68 12.14
CA LEU A 95 2.97 2.12 10.76
C LEU A 95 2.51 3.58 10.69
N SER A 96 1.69 4.03 11.64
CA SER A 96 1.26 5.44 11.75
C SER A 96 2.39 6.44 11.99
N GLU A 97 3.54 5.97 12.51
CA GLU A 97 4.69 6.83 12.80
C GLU A 97 5.70 6.91 11.66
N VAL A 98 5.65 5.98 10.70
CA VAL A 98 6.58 5.97 9.55
C VAL A 98 6.59 7.30 8.77
N PRO A 99 5.44 7.92 8.44
CA PRO A 99 5.42 9.22 7.78
C PRO A 99 6.20 10.31 8.55
N ARG A 100 6.22 10.22 9.89
CA ARG A 100 6.98 11.15 10.74
C ARG A 100 8.48 10.99 10.60
N LEU A 101 8.98 9.74 10.37
CA LEU A 101 10.41 9.50 10.14
C LEU A 101 10.89 10.27 8.90
N PHE A 102 10.08 10.25 7.83
CA PHE A 102 10.40 10.97 6.59
C PHE A 102 10.26 12.49 6.76
N ARG A 103 9.10 12.95 7.24
CA ARG A 103 8.78 14.39 7.36
C ARG A 103 9.69 15.14 8.34
N LYS A 104 10.20 14.49 9.37
CA LYS A 104 11.16 15.06 10.32
C LYS A 104 12.63 14.88 9.90
N GLY A 105 12.88 14.22 8.77
CA GLY A 105 14.23 13.93 8.30
C GLY A 105 15.04 13.01 9.21
N ILE A 106 14.36 12.20 10.04
CA ILE A 106 15.01 11.14 10.84
C ILE A 106 15.52 10.06 9.88
N LEU A 107 14.72 9.74 8.88
CA LEU A 107 15.07 8.84 7.79
C LEU A 107 14.91 9.62 6.46
N PRO A 108 15.92 10.47 6.09
CA PRO A 108 15.83 11.31 4.90
C PRO A 108 15.85 10.45 3.63
N LEU A 109 15.06 10.82 2.63
CA LEU A 109 14.96 10.10 1.36
C LEU A 109 15.57 10.92 0.22
N ASP A 110 16.45 10.30 -0.56
CA ASP A 110 17.01 10.93 -1.78
C ASP A 110 16.09 10.69 -2.97
N VAL A 111 15.61 9.46 -3.13
CA VAL A 111 14.79 9.03 -4.26
C VAL A 111 13.54 8.31 -3.75
N ALA A 112 12.39 8.53 -4.41
CA ALA A 112 11.23 7.67 -4.28
C ALA A 112 10.89 7.05 -5.64
N LEU A 113 10.81 5.71 -5.67
CA LEU A 113 10.32 4.93 -6.79
C LEU A 113 8.83 4.68 -6.59
N LEU A 114 8.02 5.25 -7.47
CA LEU A 114 6.56 5.26 -7.38
C LEU A 114 5.92 4.53 -8.55
N HIS A 115 4.75 3.95 -8.33
CA HIS A 115 3.90 3.33 -9.33
C HIS A 115 2.56 4.07 -9.33
N VAL A 116 2.24 4.74 -10.42
CA VAL A 116 1.14 5.69 -10.47
C VAL A 116 0.23 5.45 -11.68
N SER A 117 -1.00 5.94 -11.60
CA SER A 117 -1.91 6.00 -12.74
C SER A 117 -1.39 6.99 -13.80
N PRO A 118 -1.85 6.91 -15.05
CA PRO A 118 -1.64 7.98 -16.02
C PRO A 118 -2.13 9.34 -15.47
N PRO A 119 -1.51 10.45 -15.90
CA PRO A 119 -1.98 11.77 -15.53
C PRO A 119 -3.35 12.06 -16.12
N ASP A 120 -4.21 12.69 -15.35
CA ASP A 120 -5.49 13.19 -15.82
C ASP A 120 -5.31 14.46 -16.69
N ARG A 121 -6.44 15.01 -17.18
CA ARG A 121 -6.46 16.26 -17.99
C ARG A 121 -5.84 17.47 -17.26
N HIS A 122 -5.68 17.41 -15.95
CA HIS A 122 -5.09 18.47 -15.13
C HIS A 122 -3.65 18.15 -14.73
N GLY A 123 -3.09 17.03 -15.20
CA GLY A 123 -1.72 16.61 -14.92
C GLY A 123 -1.53 15.90 -13.58
N PHE A 124 -2.58 15.38 -12.94
CA PHE A 124 -2.48 14.63 -11.71
C PHE A 124 -2.47 13.12 -11.95
N CYS A 125 -1.44 12.46 -11.48
CA CYS A 125 -1.35 11.00 -11.31
C CYS A 125 -1.87 10.61 -9.93
N SER A 126 -2.39 9.37 -9.80
CA SER A 126 -2.73 8.78 -8.49
C SER A 126 -1.70 7.74 -8.09
N LEU A 127 -1.35 7.69 -6.80
CA LEU A 127 -0.59 6.58 -6.18
C LEU A 127 -1.37 5.25 -6.17
N GLY A 128 -2.64 5.30 -6.60
CA GLY A 128 -3.48 4.14 -6.82
C GLY A 128 -3.76 3.34 -5.56
N ILE A 129 -3.39 2.07 -5.60
CA ILE A 129 -3.74 1.09 -4.56
C ILE A 129 -2.91 1.19 -3.27
N SER A 130 -1.89 2.05 -3.21
CA SER A 130 -1.04 2.21 -2.02
C SER A 130 -0.62 3.67 -1.84
N VAL A 131 -1.33 4.37 -0.99
CA VAL A 131 -1.09 5.77 -0.61
C VAL A 131 -0.31 5.85 0.69
N ASP A 132 -0.72 5.15 1.69
CA ASP A 132 -0.10 4.85 2.99
C ASP A 132 1.13 5.73 3.36
N VAL A 133 2.33 5.14 3.40
CA VAL A 133 3.61 5.86 3.60
C VAL A 133 4.14 6.47 2.30
N GLY A 134 3.62 6.04 1.14
CA GLY A 134 3.98 6.54 -0.18
C GLY A 134 3.70 8.03 -0.34
N ARG A 135 2.64 8.55 0.32
CA ARG A 135 2.35 9.98 0.36
C ARG A 135 3.49 10.75 1.00
N ALA A 136 3.87 10.39 2.22
CA ALA A 136 4.95 11.06 2.94
C ALA A 136 6.30 10.92 2.23
N ALA A 137 6.58 9.74 1.66
CA ALA A 137 7.80 9.54 0.87
C ALA A 137 7.83 10.46 -0.36
N SER A 138 6.72 10.58 -1.09
CA SER A 138 6.62 11.48 -2.24
C SER A 138 6.75 12.97 -1.88
N ASP A 139 6.33 13.36 -0.67
CA ASP A 139 6.49 14.73 -0.19
C ASP A 139 7.94 15.06 0.19
N CYS A 140 8.70 14.07 0.70
CA CYS A 140 10.00 14.27 1.33
C CYS A 140 11.19 13.93 0.43
N ALA A 141 11.04 12.99 -0.52
CA ALA A 141 12.14 12.62 -1.41
C ALA A 141 12.51 13.75 -2.38
N ARG A 142 13.82 13.89 -2.65
CA ARG A 142 14.34 14.93 -3.55
C ARG A 142 14.09 14.61 -5.02
N ILE A 143 14.10 13.32 -5.38
CA ILE A 143 13.95 12.81 -6.75
C ILE A 143 12.74 11.88 -6.73
N LEU A 144 11.74 12.15 -7.58
CA LEU A 144 10.59 11.28 -7.76
C LEU A 144 10.66 10.63 -9.14
N ILE A 145 10.77 9.30 -9.18
CA ILE A 145 10.75 8.51 -10.40
C ILE A 145 9.46 7.69 -10.40
N ALA A 146 8.61 7.89 -11.39
CA ALA A 146 7.31 7.25 -11.45
C ALA A 146 7.21 6.25 -12.62
N GLN A 147 6.86 5.01 -12.32
CA GLN A 147 6.35 4.03 -13.27
C GLN A 147 4.87 4.36 -13.51
N VAL A 148 4.53 4.82 -14.71
CA VAL A 148 3.17 5.23 -15.09
C VAL A 148 2.48 4.08 -15.78
N ASN A 149 1.40 3.58 -15.19
CA ASN A 149 0.74 2.35 -15.62
C ASN A 149 -0.78 2.56 -15.76
N PRO A 150 -1.38 2.35 -16.95
CA PRO A 150 -2.83 2.44 -17.13
C PRO A 150 -3.61 1.38 -16.34
N ASN A 151 -2.95 0.33 -15.85
CA ASN A 151 -3.58 -0.67 -14.99
C ASN A 151 -3.67 -0.22 -13.53
N MET A 152 -2.97 0.87 -13.13
CA MET A 152 -3.05 1.43 -11.79
C MET A 152 -4.33 2.26 -11.68
N PRO A 153 -5.27 1.91 -10.78
CA PRO A 153 -6.53 2.64 -10.64
C PRO A 153 -6.29 4.08 -10.18
N ARG A 154 -7.12 4.98 -10.66
CA ARG A 154 -7.18 6.34 -10.15
C ARG A 154 -8.00 6.35 -8.87
N THR A 155 -7.37 6.51 -7.73
CA THR A 155 -8.05 6.58 -6.43
C THR A 155 -8.14 7.99 -5.90
N HIS A 156 -9.15 8.25 -5.06
CA HIS A 156 -9.40 9.54 -4.43
C HIS A 156 -8.76 9.63 -3.05
N GLY A 157 -8.43 10.83 -2.61
CA GLY A 157 -7.82 11.11 -1.31
C GLY A 157 -6.44 11.76 -1.42
N ASP A 158 -5.49 11.31 -0.59
CA ASP A 158 -4.17 11.95 -0.47
C ASP A 158 -3.17 11.51 -1.56
N GLY A 159 -3.54 10.55 -2.42
CA GLY A 159 -2.64 9.91 -3.38
C GLY A 159 -2.34 10.71 -4.65
N LEU A 160 -2.84 11.94 -4.80
CA LEU A 160 -2.66 12.70 -6.03
C LEU A 160 -1.33 13.44 -6.07
N ILE A 161 -0.57 13.23 -7.18
CA ILE A 161 0.72 13.87 -7.45
C ILE A 161 0.67 14.53 -8.82
N HIS A 162 0.94 15.84 -8.89
CA HIS A 162 1.02 16.53 -10.16
C HIS A 162 2.34 16.19 -10.89
N VAL A 163 2.29 16.01 -12.21
CA VAL A 163 3.45 15.62 -13.04
C VAL A 163 4.65 16.55 -12.88
N SER A 164 4.46 17.83 -12.54
CA SER A 164 5.57 18.76 -12.31
C SER A 164 6.44 18.40 -11.10
N ARG A 165 5.95 17.55 -10.20
CA ARG A 165 6.71 17.01 -9.07
C ARG A 165 7.58 15.81 -9.46
N LEU A 166 7.25 15.12 -10.56
CA LEU A 166 7.95 13.94 -11.02
C LEU A 166 9.23 14.35 -11.78
N THR A 167 10.37 13.83 -11.35
CA THR A 167 11.66 14.08 -12.02
C THR A 167 11.78 13.29 -13.31
N ALA A 168 11.28 12.05 -13.31
CA ALA A 168 11.23 11.18 -14.49
C ALA A 168 9.97 10.32 -14.46
N MET A 169 9.43 10.03 -15.64
CA MET A 169 8.30 9.11 -15.83
C MET A 169 8.71 7.98 -16.77
N VAL A 170 8.36 6.74 -16.39
CA VAL A 170 8.62 5.54 -17.19
C VAL A 170 7.28 4.92 -17.55
N GLU A 171 7.03 4.75 -18.83
CA GLU A 171 5.80 4.12 -19.32
C GLU A 171 5.82 2.62 -19.05
N CYS A 172 4.68 2.09 -18.60
CA CYS A 172 4.49 0.67 -18.27
C CYS A 172 3.05 0.29 -18.60
N ASN A 173 2.82 -0.95 -18.97
CA ASN A 173 1.50 -1.55 -19.15
C ASN A 173 1.46 -2.98 -18.59
N ASP A 174 2.17 -3.19 -17.48
CA ASP A 174 2.21 -4.49 -16.83
C ASP A 174 0.96 -4.67 -15.94
N PRO A 175 0.42 -5.89 -15.79
CA PRO A 175 -0.62 -6.15 -14.81
C PRO A 175 -0.11 -5.81 -13.42
N LEU A 176 -1.00 -5.36 -12.54
CA LEU A 176 -0.68 -5.20 -11.12
C LEU A 176 -0.53 -6.57 -10.48
N LEU A 177 0.27 -6.63 -9.41
CA LEU A 177 0.40 -7.82 -8.61
C LEU A 177 -0.93 -8.10 -7.89
N GLU A 178 -1.38 -9.35 -7.92
CA GLU A 178 -2.64 -9.78 -7.33
C GLU A 178 -2.41 -10.75 -6.16
N ALA A 179 -3.23 -10.62 -5.13
CA ALA A 179 -3.38 -11.62 -4.08
C ALA A 179 -4.79 -12.20 -4.18
N LEU A 180 -4.91 -13.39 -4.77
CA LEU A 180 -6.19 -14.03 -4.96
C LEU A 180 -6.73 -14.59 -3.64
N PRO A 181 -8.04 -14.43 -3.34
CA PRO A 181 -8.67 -15.03 -2.19
C PRO A 181 -8.51 -16.55 -2.20
N LYS A 182 -8.16 -17.13 -1.06
CA LYS A 182 -8.06 -18.59 -0.91
C LYS A 182 -9.40 -19.16 -0.44
N PRO A 183 -9.74 -20.41 -0.84
CA PRO A 183 -10.90 -21.09 -0.31
C PRO A 183 -10.83 -21.22 1.21
N LEU A 184 -11.88 -20.80 1.90
CA LEU A 184 -11.99 -20.87 3.37
C LEU A 184 -12.22 -22.31 3.81
N SER A 185 -11.52 -22.77 4.84
CA SER A 185 -11.76 -24.04 5.52
C SER A 185 -13.06 -23.99 6.35
N ALA A 186 -13.55 -25.15 6.78
CA ALA A 186 -14.72 -25.23 7.66
C ALA A 186 -14.45 -24.54 9.02
N LEU A 187 -13.23 -24.63 9.53
CA LEU A 187 -12.82 -23.98 10.78
C LEU A 187 -12.84 -22.46 10.65
N GLU A 188 -12.22 -21.91 9.60
CA GLU A 188 -12.20 -20.47 9.35
C GLU A 188 -13.61 -19.90 9.18
N ARG A 189 -14.49 -20.58 8.43
CA ARG A 189 -15.91 -20.20 8.33
C ARG A 189 -16.62 -20.23 9.68
N SER A 190 -16.28 -21.19 10.55
CA SER A 190 -16.89 -21.26 11.89
C SER A 190 -16.43 -20.10 12.76
N ILE A 191 -15.14 -19.81 12.79
CA ILE A 191 -14.57 -18.64 13.47
C ILE A 191 -15.20 -17.36 12.94
N GLY A 192 -15.26 -17.20 11.60
CA GLY A 192 -15.86 -16.03 10.95
C GLY A 192 -17.30 -15.77 11.40
N ARG A 193 -18.14 -16.81 11.51
CA ARG A 193 -19.52 -16.68 12.01
C ARG A 193 -19.59 -16.22 13.47
N HIS A 194 -18.72 -16.76 14.33
CA HIS A 194 -18.70 -16.34 15.74
C HIS A 194 -18.26 -14.90 15.90
N VAL A 195 -17.21 -14.48 15.19
CA VAL A 195 -16.74 -13.09 15.21
C VAL A 195 -17.77 -12.14 14.61
N ALA A 196 -18.40 -12.51 13.48
CA ALA A 196 -19.47 -11.71 12.88
C ALA A 196 -20.65 -11.49 13.85
N GLY A 197 -20.96 -12.47 14.71
CA GLY A 197 -22.00 -12.34 15.74
C GLY A 197 -21.68 -11.31 16.84
N LEU A 198 -20.45 -10.81 16.92
CA LEU A 198 -20.04 -9.75 17.84
C LEU A 198 -20.08 -8.35 17.19
N VAL A 199 -20.27 -8.29 15.88
CA VAL A 199 -20.35 -7.02 15.14
C VAL A 199 -21.78 -6.48 15.23
N GLU A 200 -21.92 -5.23 15.59
CA GLU A 200 -23.23 -4.55 15.64
C GLU A 200 -23.57 -3.86 14.31
N ASP A 201 -24.86 -3.69 14.02
CA ASP A 201 -25.29 -2.85 12.90
C ASP A 201 -24.80 -1.41 13.06
N GLY A 202 -24.33 -0.82 11.99
CA GLY A 202 -23.74 0.53 12.01
C GLY A 202 -22.29 0.61 12.51
N ALA A 203 -21.68 -0.52 12.88
CA ALA A 203 -20.28 -0.57 13.32
C ALA A 203 -19.33 -0.08 12.23
N THR A 204 -18.22 0.52 12.65
CA THR A 204 -17.09 0.86 11.78
C THR A 204 -16.00 -0.20 11.94
N LEU A 205 -15.70 -0.90 10.87
CA LEU A 205 -14.77 -2.03 10.87
C LEU A 205 -13.34 -1.56 10.55
N GLN A 206 -12.38 -2.06 11.32
CA GLN A 206 -10.97 -2.15 10.97
C GLN A 206 -10.69 -3.63 10.67
N MET A 207 -10.14 -3.90 9.49
CA MET A 207 -9.95 -5.25 9.00
C MET A 207 -8.46 -5.56 8.87
N GLY A 208 -8.03 -6.70 9.40
CA GLY A 208 -6.77 -7.33 9.02
C GLY A 208 -6.86 -8.02 7.66
N ILE A 209 -5.80 -8.70 7.29
CA ILE A 209 -5.72 -9.53 6.07
C ILE A 209 -5.65 -11.01 6.43
N GLY A 210 -6.04 -11.86 5.48
CA GLY A 210 -5.94 -13.31 5.58
C GLY A 210 -7.28 -14.00 5.81
N ALA A 211 -7.22 -15.32 5.96
CA ALA A 211 -8.40 -16.18 5.94
C ALA A 211 -9.45 -15.87 7.01
N ILE A 212 -9.03 -15.43 8.22
CA ILE A 212 -10.00 -15.12 9.29
C ILE A 212 -10.76 -13.83 9.00
N PRO A 213 -10.12 -12.66 8.72
CA PRO A 213 -10.84 -11.46 8.27
C PRO A 213 -11.75 -11.70 7.06
N ASP A 214 -11.29 -12.45 6.06
CA ASP A 214 -12.10 -12.79 4.88
C ASP A 214 -13.33 -13.65 5.27
N ALA A 215 -13.16 -14.59 6.21
CA ALA A 215 -14.26 -15.41 6.71
C ALA A 215 -15.29 -14.59 7.50
N VAL A 216 -14.84 -13.56 8.24
CA VAL A 216 -15.74 -12.64 8.92
C VAL A 216 -16.51 -11.80 7.90
N LEU A 217 -15.86 -11.19 6.92
CA LEU A 217 -16.55 -10.44 5.86
C LEU A 217 -17.62 -11.30 5.17
N ALA A 218 -17.29 -12.54 4.82
CA ALA A 218 -18.25 -13.48 4.22
C ALA A 218 -19.47 -13.78 5.13
N ALA A 219 -19.32 -13.65 6.44
CA ALA A 219 -20.38 -13.91 7.42
C ALA A 219 -21.24 -12.67 7.76
N LEU A 220 -20.83 -11.45 7.34
CA LEU A 220 -21.56 -10.21 7.64
C LEU A 220 -22.80 -9.95 6.77
N GLY A 221 -23.21 -10.91 5.97
CA GLY A 221 -24.27 -10.75 4.96
C GLY A 221 -25.66 -10.36 5.47
N SER A 222 -25.94 -10.46 6.78
CA SER A 222 -27.20 -10.05 7.42
C SER A 222 -27.11 -8.70 8.16
N HIS A 223 -25.91 -8.10 8.25
CA HIS A 223 -25.70 -6.81 8.92
C HIS A 223 -26.16 -5.64 8.04
N ARG A 224 -26.22 -4.46 8.65
CA ARG A 224 -26.70 -3.25 7.99
C ARG A 224 -25.85 -2.04 8.38
N ARG A 225 -25.69 -1.11 7.42
CA ARG A 225 -25.09 0.22 7.62
C ARG A 225 -23.67 0.20 8.17
N LEU A 226 -22.91 -0.87 7.89
CA LEU A 226 -21.52 -0.98 8.31
C LEU A 226 -20.67 0.09 7.63
N GLY A 227 -19.58 0.49 8.27
CA GLY A 227 -18.57 1.39 7.72
C GLY A 227 -17.20 0.72 7.72
N ILE A 228 -16.28 1.24 6.90
CA ILE A 228 -14.88 0.81 6.86
C ILE A 228 -13.97 2.01 7.18
N HIS A 229 -13.06 1.82 8.14
CA HIS A 229 -11.92 2.68 8.41
C HIS A 229 -10.79 1.76 8.84
N THR A 230 -9.90 1.44 7.93
CA THR A 230 -8.94 0.35 8.07
C THR A 230 -7.60 0.72 7.46
N GLU A 231 -6.53 0.10 7.93
CA GLU A 231 -5.21 0.21 7.31
C GLU A 231 -5.25 -0.24 5.86
N MET A 232 -5.83 -1.40 5.63
CA MET A 232 -5.98 -1.99 4.31
C MET A 232 -7.33 -2.70 4.15
N PHE A 233 -7.71 -2.97 2.91
CA PHE A 233 -8.88 -3.81 2.60
C PHE A 233 -8.63 -4.72 1.39
N SER A 234 -9.47 -5.74 1.25
CA SER A 234 -9.40 -6.80 0.24
C SER A 234 -10.74 -7.00 -0.47
N ASP A 235 -10.79 -7.95 -1.40
CA ASP A 235 -11.97 -8.26 -2.23
C ASP A 235 -13.26 -8.50 -1.46
N GLY A 236 -13.19 -9.04 -0.24
CA GLY A 236 -14.35 -9.37 0.57
C GLY A 236 -15.26 -8.18 0.91
N VAL A 237 -14.76 -6.95 0.76
CA VAL A 237 -15.54 -5.73 0.97
C VAL A 237 -16.51 -5.46 -0.19
N ILE A 238 -16.18 -5.86 -1.42
CA ILE A 238 -16.92 -5.51 -2.63
C ILE A 238 -18.37 -6.00 -2.55
N ASP A 239 -18.58 -7.29 -2.29
CA ASP A 239 -19.92 -7.89 -2.25
C ASP A 239 -20.81 -7.26 -1.17
N LEU A 240 -20.22 -6.83 -0.05
CA LEU A 240 -20.96 -6.16 1.03
C LEU A 240 -21.34 -4.73 0.65
N VAL A 241 -20.52 -4.04 -0.14
CA VAL A 241 -20.87 -2.71 -0.68
C VAL A 241 -21.96 -2.83 -1.73
N GLU A 242 -21.82 -3.75 -2.70
CA GLU A 242 -22.78 -3.97 -3.78
C GLU A 242 -24.16 -4.36 -3.25
N ARG A 243 -24.21 -5.06 -2.11
CA ARG A 243 -25.45 -5.45 -1.42
C ARG A 243 -25.99 -4.37 -0.47
N GLY A 244 -25.33 -3.22 -0.34
CA GLY A 244 -25.75 -2.14 0.54
C GLY A 244 -25.60 -2.44 2.04
N ILE A 245 -24.77 -3.41 2.41
CA ILE A 245 -24.46 -3.75 3.80
C ILE A 245 -23.41 -2.76 4.36
N ILE A 246 -22.38 -2.45 3.56
CA ILE A 246 -21.41 -1.41 3.85
C ILE A 246 -21.83 -0.14 3.13
N THR A 247 -22.36 0.83 3.87
CA THR A 247 -22.79 2.14 3.36
C THR A 247 -21.96 3.28 3.91
N GLY A 248 -21.28 3.07 5.05
CA GLY A 248 -20.52 4.10 5.74
C GLY A 248 -21.35 5.24 6.33
N GLU A 249 -22.68 5.18 6.25
CA GLU A 249 -23.57 6.29 6.65
C GLU A 249 -23.51 6.62 8.14
N CYS A 250 -23.22 5.60 9.00
CA CYS A 250 -23.10 5.80 10.45
C CYS A 250 -21.75 6.39 10.87
N LYS A 251 -20.77 6.41 10.00
CA LYS A 251 -19.43 6.96 10.32
C LYS A 251 -19.50 8.44 10.66
N LYS A 252 -18.67 8.87 11.62
CA LYS A 252 -18.49 10.28 11.96
C LYS A 252 -17.32 10.91 11.20
N VAL A 253 -16.36 10.10 10.81
CA VAL A 253 -15.18 10.48 10.03
C VAL A 253 -15.36 9.96 8.62
N HIS A 254 -15.38 10.83 7.62
CA HIS A 254 -15.70 10.50 6.22
C HIS A 254 -16.99 9.68 6.07
N PRO A 255 -18.17 10.23 6.45
CA PRO A 255 -19.45 9.53 6.26
C PRO A 255 -19.65 9.10 4.81
N GLY A 256 -20.21 7.90 4.59
CA GLY A 256 -20.45 7.34 3.27
C GLY A 256 -19.19 6.88 2.52
N ALA A 257 -18.00 6.93 3.14
CA ALA A 257 -16.77 6.53 2.48
C ALA A 257 -16.06 5.37 3.19
N ILE A 258 -15.41 4.53 2.41
CA ILE A 258 -14.38 3.57 2.83
C ILE A 258 -13.07 4.35 2.96
N VAL A 259 -12.43 4.29 4.12
CA VAL A 259 -11.13 4.92 4.39
C VAL A 259 -10.08 3.84 4.55
N ALA A 260 -9.00 3.93 3.75
CA ALA A 260 -7.86 3.02 3.87
C ALA A 260 -6.53 3.67 3.45
N GLY A 261 -5.42 3.05 3.83
CA GLY A 261 -4.06 3.43 3.41
C GLY A 261 -3.65 2.72 2.13
N PHE A 262 -3.92 1.41 2.03
CA PHE A 262 -3.60 0.60 0.85
C PHE A 262 -4.62 -0.53 0.66
N ALA A 263 -4.55 -1.19 -0.49
CA ALA A 263 -5.37 -2.35 -0.82
C ALA A 263 -4.51 -3.43 -1.49
N VAL A 264 -4.83 -4.69 -1.20
CA VAL A 264 -4.23 -5.85 -1.86
C VAL A 264 -5.32 -6.87 -2.14
N GLY A 265 -5.45 -7.29 -3.38
CA GLY A 265 -6.49 -8.24 -3.79
C GLY A 265 -6.39 -8.62 -5.25
N SER A 266 -7.51 -8.98 -5.85
CA SER A 266 -7.61 -9.35 -7.26
C SER A 266 -7.79 -8.12 -8.17
N ARG A 267 -7.74 -8.36 -9.47
CA ARG A 267 -8.08 -7.35 -10.48
C ARG A 267 -9.48 -6.75 -10.24
N ARG A 268 -10.47 -7.55 -9.80
CA ARG A 268 -11.81 -7.06 -9.45
C ARG A 268 -11.77 -5.96 -8.39
N LEU A 269 -10.90 -6.11 -7.38
CA LEU A 269 -10.73 -5.08 -6.36
C LEU A 269 -10.17 -3.79 -6.97
N TYR A 270 -9.16 -3.90 -7.83
CA TYR A 270 -8.54 -2.72 -8.45
C TYR A 270 -9.49 -2.01 -9.41
N ASP A 271 -10.29 -2.75 -10.18
CA ASP A 271 -11.34 -2.19 -11.04
C ASP A 271 -12.46 -1.53 -10.20
N PHE A 272 -12.82 -2.10 -9.04
CA PHE A 272 -13.78 -1.49 -8.11
C PHE A 272 -13.27 -0.18 -7.50
N MET A 273 -11.95 -0.05 -7.32
CA MET A 273 -11.33 1.16 -6.78
C MET A 273 -11.18 2.28 -7.81
N ASP A 274 -11.17 1.96 -9.11
CA ASP A 274 -10.89 2.93 -10.16
C ASP A 274 -12.00 4.00 -10.23
N ASP A 275 -11.59 5.25 -10.07
CA ASP A 275 -12.43 6.46 -10.04
C ASP A 275 -13.68 6.34 -9.12
N ASN A 276 -13.60 5.54 -8.06
CA ASN A 276 -14.69 5.32 -7.12
C ASN A 276 -14.65 6.36 -5.99
N PRO A 277 -15.58 7.35 -5.97
CA PRO A 277 -15.58 8.42 -4.95
C PRO A 277 -15.92 7.93 -3.54
N MET A 278 -16.48 6.71 -3.41
CA MET A 278 -16.72 6.07 -2.11
C MET A 278 -15.41 5.68 -1.41
N ILE A 279 -14.32 5.52 -2.15
CA ILE A 279 -13.03 5.08 -1.59
C ILE A 279 -12.12 6.28 -1.38
N LYS A 280 -11.61 6.44 -0.16
CA LYS A 280 -10.64 7.45 0.25
C LYS A 280 -9.34 6.77 0.65
N MET A 281 -8.34 6.85 -0.23
CA MET A 281 -6.99 6.35 0.05
C MET A 281 -6.18 7.48 0.67
N LEU A 282 -5.83 7.32 1.96
CA LEU A 282 -5.27 8.41 2.75
C LEU A 282 -3.89 8.06 3.32
N ASP A 283 -3.15 9.10 3.73
CA ASP A 283 -1.90 8.97 4.45
C ASP A 283 -2.09 8.13 5.73
N ILE A 284 -1.19 7.19 5.94
CA ILE A 284 -1.35 6.21 7.02
C ILE A 284 -1.23 6.83 8.41
N ALA A 285 -0.54 7.96 8.55
CA ALA A 285 -0.52 8.69 9.82
C ALA A 285 -1.91 9.18 10.23
N TYR A 286 -2.80 9.44 9.26
CA TYR A 286 -4.20 9.79 9.51
C TYR A 286 -5.07 8.54 9.68
N VAL A 287 -4.92 7.55 8.80
CA VAL A 287 -5.75 6.33 8.83
C VAL A 287 -5.58 5.57 10.14
N ASN A 288 -4.35 5.43 10.62
CA ASN A 288 -4.01 4.69 11.84
C ASN A 288 -3.90 5.59 13.09
N ASP A 289 -4.33 6.85 12.99
CA ASP A 289 -4.42 7.73 14.15
C ASP A 289 -5.55 7.28 15.08
N THR A 290 -5.21 6.96 16.32
CA THR A 290 -6.17 6.47 17.31
C THR A 290 -7.24 7.49 17.68
N ASP A 291 -6.93 8.80 17.61
CA ASP A 291 -7.92 9.86 17.86
C ASP A 291 -8.90 10.01 16.71
N VAL A 292 -8.43 9.78 15.48
CA VAL A 292 -9.30 9.73 14.29
C VAL A 292 -10.19 8.50 14.34
N ILE A 293 -9.62 7.32 14.59
CA ILE A 293 -10.35 6.05 14.62
C ILE A 293 -11.50 6.10 15.65
N ARG A 294 -11.20 6.51 16.88
CA ARG A 294 -12.18 6.52 18.00
C ARG A 294 -13.35 7.48 17.83
N ARG A 295 -13.30 8.41 16.86
CA ARG A 295 -14.44 9.28 16.54
C ARG A 295 -15.56 8.54 15.83
N ASN A 296 -15.28 7.40 15.21
CA ASN A 296 -16.31 6.58 14.58
C ASN A 296 -17.09 5.78 15.64
N PRO A 297 -18.39 5.50 15.38
CA PRO A 297 -19.19 4.70 16.30
C PRO A 297 -18.77 3.23 16.25
N GLN A 298 -18.90 2.53 17.38
CA GLN A 298 -18.82 1.07 17.48
C GLN A 298 -17.64 0.47 16.69
N VAL A 299 -16.44 1.06 16.85
CA VAL A 299 -15.25 0.59 16.14
C VAL A 299 -14.96 -0.86 16.53
N THR A 300 -14.96 -1.73 15.54
CA THR A 300 -14.67 -3.16 15.71
C THR A 300 -13.44 -3.52 14.91
N ALA A 301 -12.35 -3.87 15.61
CA ALA A 301 -11.11 -4.32 15.01
C ALA A 301 -11.10 -5.85 14.89
N ILE A 302 -10.85 -6.35 13.69
CA ILE A 302 -10.87 -7.78 13.37
C ILE A 302 -9.52 -8.16 12.78
N ASN A 303 -8.70 -8.82 13.60
CA ASN A 303 -7.36 -9.26 13.24
C ASN A 303 -7.17 -10.71 13.67
N SER A 304 -6.22 -11.40 13.02
CA SER A 304 -5.78 -12.73 13.43
C SER A 304 -4.41 -12.66 14.09
N ALA A 305 -4.21 -13.47 15.13
CA ALA A 305 -2.94 -13.65 15.80
C ALA A 305 -2.68 -15.14 16.04
N LEU A 306 -1.41 -15.52 16.16
CA LEU A 306 -0.99 -16.82 16.68
C LEU A 306 -0.67 -16.64 18.15
N GLU A 307 -1.18 -17.53 18.99
CA GLU A 307 -0.80 -17.66 20.39
C GLU A 307 0.39 -18.63 20.54
#